data_f0a4791b1c21d2fe4d8fc5191527363d
#
_entry.id   f0a4791b1c21d2fe4d8fc5191527363d
#
_cell.length_a   1.000
_cell.length_b   1.000
_cell.length_c   1.000
_cell.angle_alpha   90.00
_cell.angle_beta   90.00
_cell.angle_gamma   90.00
#
_symmetry.space_group_name_H-M   'P 1'
#
loop_
_entity.id
_entity.type
_entity.pdbx_description
1 polymer ?
#
loop_
_entity_poly.entity_id
_entity_poly.type
_entity_poly.pdbx_seq_one_letter_code
_entity_poly.pdbx_strand_id
1 'polypeptide(L)'
;SDLVHLRIFVGAASEVQFMDLKKFYINGQFVDPVSCELFDIINPATEESIGKVALGSPGDVDKAVFAARNAFAKTSRLSKQDRLEILKTIRENYKKRYDDIAAAVRTEMGAPVKLAEGGQTATGLGHLKTAIHVLEGHEFEYNHGDYIIREEPIGVCGLITPWNWPINQIVSKMAPAFAAGCTVVL
;
A
#
# COMPACT_ATOMS: atom_id res chain seq x y z
N SER A 1 -1.91 6.75 -19.26
CA SER A 1 -1.45 5.41 -18.82
C SER A 1 -0.46 5.45 -17.65
N ASP A 2 -0.28 6.60 -16.99
CA ASP A 2 0.79 6.81 -15.98
C ASP A 2 0.32 6.70 -14.51
N LEU A 3 -0.81 6.05 -14.26
CA LEU A 3 -1.48 6.14 -12.95
C LEU A 3 -1.18 5.00 -11.98
N VAL A 4 -0.47 3.95 -12.37
CA VAL A 4 -0.24 2.80 -11.46
C VAL A 4 1.15 2.21 -11.67
N HIS A 5 2.17 2.87 -11.13
CA HIS A 5 3.43 2.22 -10.83
C HIS A 5 3.58 2.05 -9.32
N LEU A 6 2.76 1.15 -8.74
CA LEU A 6 3.10 0.60 -7.43
C LEU A 6 4.26 -0.38 -7.64
N ARG A 7 5.49 0.13 -7.64
CA ARG A 7 6.67 -0.73 -7.61
C ARG A 7 6.91 -1.13 -6.16
N ILE A 8 6.39 -2.28 -5.78
CA ILE A 8 6.91 -3.00 -4.63
C ILE A 8 8.27 -3.53 -5.08
N PHE A 9 9.34 -2.97 -4.55
CA PHE A 9 10.69 -3.45 -4.81
C PHE A 9 10.91 -4.69 -3.96
N VAL A 10 10.90 -5.86 -4.59
CA VAL A 10 11.44 -7.08 -4.04
C VAL A 10 12.44 -7.58 -5.07
N GLY A 11 13.71 -7.66 -4.70
CA GLY A 11 14.76 -8.26 -5.53
C GLY A 11 14.45 -9.73 -5.83
N ALA A 12 14.97 -10.26 -6.92
CA ALA A 12 14.82 -11.67 -7.30
C ALA A 12 15.36 -12.60 -6.20
N ALA A 13 14.59 -13.65 -5.90
CA ALA A 13 14.78 -14.58 -4.78
C ALA A 13 15.97 -15.56 -4.96
N SER A 14 17.19 -15.10 -5.17
CA SER A 14 18.35 -16.01 -5.20
C SER A 14 19.56 -15.62 -4.34
N GLU A 15 19.55 -14.42 -3.77
CA GLU A 15 20.52 -14.02 -2.75
C GLU A 15 19.82 -13.04 -1.81
N VAL A 16 20.10 -13.12 -0.49
CA VAL A 16 19.71 -12.09 0.47
C VAL A 16 20.48 -10.82 0.10
N GLN A 17 19.96 -10.11 -0.89
CA GLN A 17 20.51 -8.83 -1.29
C GLN A 17 20.17 -7.85 -0.19
N PHE A 18 21.17 -7.26 0.44
CA PHE A 18 21.03 -6.19 1.41
C PHE A 18 20.06 -5.15 0.85
N MET A 19 18.85 -5.07 1.41
CA MET A 19 17.84 -4.16 0.93
C MET A 19 18.13 -2.77 1.48
N ASP A 20 18.63 -1.91 0.60
CA ASP A 20 18.92 -0.52 0.92
C ASP A 20 17.68 0.35 0.69
N LEU A 21 16.76 0.35 1.67
CA LEU A 21 15.50 1.08 1.61
C LEU A 21 15.65 2.54 2.08
N LYS A 22 16.65 3.24 1.50
CA LYS A 22 16.99 4.62 1.88
C LYS A 22 16.12 5.69 1.21
N LYS A 23 15.19 5.32 0.33
CA LYS A 23 14.37 6.27 -0.43
C LYS A 23 12.89 6.08 -0.17
N PHE A 24 12.16 7.18 -0.12
CA PHE A 24 10.71 7.17 -0.09
C PHE A 24 10.12 7.20 -1.50
N TYR A 25 8.97 6.55 -1.68
CA TYR A 25 8.23 6.62 -2.92
C TYR A 25 7.15 7.69 -2.81
N ILE A 26 7.41 8.87 -3.37
CA ILE A 26 6.52 10.02 -3.30
C ILE A 26 6.26 10.54 -4.72
N ASN A 27 5.01 10.82 -5.04
CA ASN A 27 4.59 11.36 -6.33
C ASN A 27 5.10 10.55 -7.54
N GLY A 28 5.06 9.22 -7.44
CA GLY A 28 5.47 8.33 -8.51
C GLY A 28 6.98 8.14 -8.68
N GLN A 29 7.80 8.67 -7.77
CA GLN A 29 9.25 8.63 -7.85
C GLN A 29 9.90 8.22 -6.52
N PHE A 30 11.10 7.61 -6.60
CA PHE A 30 11.94 7.40 -5.44
C PHE A 30 12.74 8.66 -5.15
N VAL A 31 12.52 9.23 -3.96
CA VAL A 31 13.15 10.48 -3.50
C VAL A 31 14.01 10.24 -2.28
N ASP A 32 15.10 10.99 -2.15
CA ASP A 32 15.93 10.95 -0.97
C ASP A 32 15.20 11.62 0.21
N PRO A 33 15.36 11.08 1.46
CA PRO A 33 14.79 11.67 2.65
C PRO A 33 15.36 13.06 2.93
N VAL A 34 14.60 13.90 3.62
CA VAL A 34 15.02 15.24 4.07
C VAL A 34 16.13 15.13 5.11
N SER A 35 16.04 14.13 5.99
CA SER A 35 17.07 13.79 6.97
C SER A 35 17.55 12.35 6.72
N CYS A 36 18.84 12.10 6.91
CA CYS A 36 19.45 10.80 6.63
C CYS A 36 19.61 9.99 7.91
N GLU A 37 18.55 9.84 8.70
CA GLU A 37 18.55 8.91 9.82
C GLU A 37 18.23 7.50 9.32
N LEU A 38 19.13 6.55 9.58
CA LEU A 38 19.00 5.17 9.14
C LEU A 38 18.76 4.26 10.33
N PHE A 39 17.87 3.30 10.14
CA PHE A 39 17.55 2.27 11.12
C PHE A 39 17.86 0.89 10.55
N ASP A 40 18.49 0.02 11.36
CA ASP A 40 18.78 -1.35 10.96
C ASP A 40 17.53 -2.21 10.93
N ILE A 41 17.34 -2.94 9.83
CA ILE A 41 16.29 -3.95 9.72
C ILE A 41 16.89 -5.26 10.23
N ILE A 42 16.34 -5.75 11.32
CA ILE A 42 16.78 -6.99 11.94
C ILE A 42 15.82 -8.11 11.58
N ASN A 43 16.35 -9.23 11.07
CA ASN A 43 15.58 -10.45 10.93
C ASN A 43 15.38 -11.07 12.32
N PRO A 44 14.16 -11.14 12.87
CA PRO A 44 13.96 -11.62 14.24
C PRO A 44 14.17 -13.14 14.40
N ALA A 45 14.25 -13.90 13.30
CA ALA A 45 14.55 -15.33 13.34
C ALA A 45 16.05 -15.64 13.44
N THR A 46 16.91 -14.76 12.92
CA THR A 46 18.38 -14.93 12.93
C THR A 46 19.07 -13.93 13.83
N GLU A 47 18.37 -12.87 14.24
CA GLU A 47 18.91 -11.72 15.00
C GLU A 47 20.00 -10.94 14.23
N GLU A 48 20.09 -11.13 12.92
CA GLU A 48 21.06 -10.48 12.06
C GLU A 48 20.45 -9.27 11.34
N SER A 49 21.28 -8.24 11.11
CA SER A 49 20.88 -7.12 10.26
C SER A 49 20.82 -7.55 8.79
N ILE A 50 19.67 -7.30 8.16
CA ILE A 50 19.41 -7.63 6.75
C ILE A 50 19.39 -6.41 5.85
N GLY A 51 19.57 -5.22 6.40
CA GLY A 51 19.58 -3.97 5.65
C GLY A 51 19.32 -2.76 6.51
N LYS A 52 19.13 -1.62 5.86
CA LYS A 52 18.80 -0.35 6.52
C LYS A 52 17.62 0.32 5.85
N VAL A 53 16.79 0.95 6.65
CA VAL A 53 15.66 1.78 6.20
C VAL A 53 15.88 3.23 6.65
N ALA A 54 15.51 4.18 5.80
CA ALA A 54 15.49 5.58 6.19
C ALA A 54 14.27 5.87 7.07
N LEU A 55 14.47 6.58 8.16
CA LEU A 55 13.38 7.09 8.99
C LEU A 55 12.87 8.40 8.41
N GLY A 56 11.54 8.53 8.31
CA GLY A 56 10.89 9.73 7.80
C GLY A 56 10.91 10.87 8.81
N SER A 57 11.21 12.08 8.33
CA SER A 57 11.09 13.30 9.10
C SER A 57 9.71 13.96 8.87
N PRO A 58 9.30 14.95 9.69
CA PRO A 58 8.11 15.76 9.41
C PRO A 58 8.10 16.37 8.01
N GLY A 59 9.28 16.79 7.50
CA GLY A 59 9.40 17.34 6.14
C GLY A 59 9.14 16.30 5.03
N ASP A 60 9.43 15.03 5.26
CA ASP A 60 9.09 13.95 4.32
C ASP A 60 7.59 13.67 4.32
N VAL A 61 6.96 13.69 5.50
CA VAL A 61 5.50 13.59 5.65
C VAL A 61 4.81 14.75 4.93
N ASP A 62 5.28 15.97 5.10
CA ASP A 62 4.71 17.16 4.43
C ASP A 62 4.78 17.01 2.90
N LYS A 63 5.92 16.55 2.36
CA LYS A 63 6.06 16.27 0.91
C LYS A 63 5.08 15.19 0.44
N ALA A 64 4.94 14.10 1.19
CA ALA A 64 4.03 13.01 0.85
C ALA A 64 2.56 13.46 0.89
N VAL A 65 2.17 14.20 1.94
CA VAL A 65 0.81 14.76 2.07
C VAL A 65 0.53 15.77 0.97
N PHE A 66 1.48 16.64 0.64
CA PHE A 66 1.34 17.60 -0.46
C PHE A 66 1.11 16.89 -1.80
N ALA A 67 1.91 15.87 -2.10
CA ALA A 67 1.76 15.06 -3.31
C ALA A 67 0.39 14.36 -3.36
N ALA A 68 -0.02 13.74 -2.26
CA ALA A 68 -1.31 13.06 -2.14
C ALA A 68 -2.50 14.03 -2.29
N ARG A 69 -2.40 15.23 -1.73
CA ARG A 69 -3.42 16.29 -1.86
C ARG A 69 -3.54 16.79 -3.30
N ASN A 70 -2.42 16.99 -4.00
CA ASN A 70 -2.44 17.37 -5.40
C ASN A 70 -3.05 16.27 -6.29
N ALA A 71 -2.72 15.00 -6.02
CA ALA A 71 -3.31 13.87 -6.72
C ALA A 71 -4.82 13.74 -6.44
N PHE A 72 -5.28 14.10 -5.25
CA PHE A 72 -6.68 14.01 -4.84
C PHE A 72 -7.62 14.80 -5.75
N ALA A 73 -7.20 15.95 -6.24
CA ALA A 73 -7.99 16.77 -7.17
C ALA A 73 -8.43 15.99 -8.44
N LYS A 74 -7.62 15.01 -8.87
CA LYS A 74 -7.93 14.11 -9.99
C LYS A 74 -8.61 12.83 -9.51
N THR A 75 -8.06 12.22 -8.46
CA THR A 75 -8.51 10.90 -7.95
C THR A 75 -9.94 10.94 -7.44
N SER A 76 -10.35 12.03 -6.77
CA SER A 76 -11.72 12.22 -6.26
C SER A 76 -12.80 12.23 -7.34
N ARG A 77 -12.41 12.50 -8.59
CA ARG A 77 -13.32 12.58 -9.76
C ARG A 77 -13.33 11.31 -10.60
N LEU A 78 -12.56 10.30 -10.23
CA LEU A 78 -12.56 9.02 -10.94
C LEU A 78 -13.92 8.35 -10.80
N SER A 79 -14.42 7.81 -11.91
CA SER A 79 -15.62 7.01 -11.91
C SER A 79 -15.46 5.74 -11.06
N LYS A 80 -16.56 5.11 -10.66
CA LYS A 80 -16.56 3.79 -10.02
C LYS A 80 -15.77 2.78 -10.87
N GLN A 81 -15.96 2.81 -12.19
CA GLN A 81 -15.28 1.91 -13.12
C GLN A 81 -13.77 2.13 -13.14
N ASP A 82 -13.29 3.38 -13.16
CA ASP A 82 -11.86 3.68 -13.12
C ASP A 82 -11.22 3.17 -11.81
N ARG A 83 -11.91 3.33 -10.68
CA ARG A 83 -11.45 2.82 -9.38
C ARG A 83 -11.39 1.30 -9.35
N LEU A 84 -12.37 0.62 -9.94
CA LEU A 84 -12.38 -0.84 -10.11
C LEU A 84 -11.17 -1.31 -10.94
N GLU A 85 -10.86 -0.65 -12.06
CA GLU A 85 -9.72 -0.99 -12.90
C GLU A 85 -8.38 -0.80 -12.17
N ILE A 86 -8.25 0.26 -11.36
CA ILE A 86 -7.08 0.46 -10.49
C ILE A 86 -6.93 -0.69 -9.51
N LEU A 87 -7.98 -1.05 -8.77
CA LEU A 87 -7.92 -2.13 -7.78
C LEU A 87 -7.66 -3.49 -8.43
N LYS A 88 -8.26 -3.77 -9.60
CA LYS A 88 -8.00 -4.99 -10.38
C LYS A 88 -6.54 -5.03 -10.85
N THR A 89 -6.00 -3.92 -11.31
CA THR A 89 -4.59 -3.82 -11.72
C THR A 89 -3.64 -4.05 -10.54
N ILE A 90 -3.91 -3.45 -9.38
CA ILE A 90 -3.14 -3.69 -8.16
C ILE A 90 -3.19 -5.18 -7.78
N ARG A 91 -4.36 -5.80 -7.82
CA ARG A 91 -4.53 -7.23 -7.52
C ARG A 91 -3.72 -8.13 -8.45
N GLU A 92 -3.74 -7.87 -9.75
CA GLU A 92 -2.97 -8.67 -10.72
C GLU A 92 -1.45 -8.47 -10.53
N ASN A 93 -1.00 -7.25 -10.25
CA ASN A 93 0.40 -6.99 -9.92
C ASN A 93 0.81 -7.63 -8.60
N TYR A 94 -0.05 -7.64 -7.60
CA TYR A 94 0.16 -8.34 -6.35
C TYR A 94 0.38 -9.84 -6.57
N LYS A 95 -0.45 -10.49 -7.39
CA LYS A 95 -0.30 -11.91 -7.73
C LYS A 95 1.06 -12.22 -8.37
N LYS A 96 1.52 -11.35 -9.29
CA LYS A 96 2.84 -11.51 -9.95
C LYS A 96 4.00 -11.39 -8.97
N ARG A 97 3.80 -10.71 -7.86
CA ARG A 97 4.81 -10.46 -6.83
C ARG A 97 4.52 -11.23 -5.53
N TYR A 98 3.65 -12.23 -5.59
CA TYR A 98 3.19 -12.96 -4.39
C TYR A 98 4.36 -13.59 -3.63
N ASP A 99 5.23 -14.31 -4.33
CA ASP A 99 6.38 -14.99 -3.73
C ASP A 99 7.40 -14.01 -3.17
N ASP A 100 7.62 -12.89 -3.84
CA ASP A 100 8.48 -11.81 -3.37
C ASP A 100 7.96 -11.19 -2.07
N ILE A 101 6.65 -10.95 -1.99
CA ILE A 101 6.00 -10.43 -0.78
C ILE A 101 6.11 -11.43 0.37
N ALA A 102 5.89 -12.72 0.09
CA ALA A 102 6.03 -13.78 1.09
C ALA A 102 7.47 -13.88 1.60
N ALA A 103 8.46 -13.75 0.70
CA ALA A 103 9.87 -13.74 1.05
C ALA A 103 10.22 -12.54 1.96
N ALA A 104 9.71 -11.34 1.64
CA ALA A 104 9.89 -10.14 2.47
C ALA A 104 9.29 -10.35 3.88
N VAL A 105 8.07 -10.86 3.98
CA VAL A 105 7.42 -11.17 5.26
C VAL A 105 8.26 -12.16 6.09
N ARG A 106 8.83 -13.19 5.45
CA ARG A 106 9.73 -14.13 6.13
C ARG A 106 10.97 -13.46 6.67
N THR A 107 11.61 -12.66 5.84
CA THR A 107 12.92 -12.06 6.14
C THR A 107 12.81 -10.92 7.16
N GLU A 108 11.82 -10.05 7.02
CA GLU A 108 11.68 -8.87 7.86
C GLU A 108 10.91 -9.14 9.17
N MET A 109 10.01 -10.12 9.16
CA MET A 109 9.14 -10.43 10.31
C MET A 109 9.52 -11.74 11.01
N GLY A 110 10.40 -12.56 10.40
CA GLY A 110 10.74 -13.89 10.92
C GLY A 110 9.57 -14.89 10.88
N ALA A 111 8.55 -14.64 10.05
CA ALA A 111 7.39 -15.51 9.99
C ALA A 111 7.74 -16.91 9.45
N PRO A 112 7.18 -17.99 10.05
CA PRO A 112 7.31 -19.34 9.48
C PRO A 112 6.80 -19.37 8.03
N VAL A 113 7.46 -20.16 7.16
CA VAL A 113 7.17 -20.24 5.72
C VAL A 113 5.67 -20.40 5.43
N LYS A 114 5.02 -21.38 6.07
CA LYS A 114 3.59 -21.65 5.86
C LYS A 114 2.70 -20.47 6.26
N LEU A 115 3.08 -19.72 7.29
CA LEU A 115 2.35 -18.53 7.73
C LEU A 115 2.57 -17.37 6.77
N ALA A 116 3.80 -17.13 6.33
CA ALA A 116 4.11 -16.07 5.38
C ALA A 116 3.40 -16.28 4.04
N GLU A 117 3.50 -17.47 3.47
CA GLU A 117 2.93 -17.80 2.16
C GLU A 117 1.41 -17.99 2.21
N GLY A 118 0.91 -18.89 3.07
CA GLY A 118 -0.49 -19.27 3.10
C GLY A 118 -1.39 -18.40 3.97
N GLY A 119 -0.81 -17.67 4.91
CA GLY A 119 -1.52 -16.78 5.85
C GLY A 119 -1.37 -15.31 5.48
N GLN A 120 -0.24 -14.74 5.86
CA GLN A 120 -0.05 -13.29 5.81
C GLN A 120 -0.13 -12.70 4.41
N THR A 121 0.59 -13.27 3.43
CA THR A 121 0.54 -12.79 2.05
C THR A 121 -0.84 -13.00 1.41
N ALA A 122 -1.53 -14.10 1.73
CA ALA A 122 -2.87 -14.36 1.21
C ALA A 122 -3.91 -13.32 1.65
N THR A 123 -3.77 -12.71 2.84
CA THR A 123 -4.72 -11.69 3.32
C THR A 123 -4.77 -10.45 2.43
N GLY A 124 -3.64 -10.04 1.86
CA GLY A 124 -3.60 -8.92 0.92
C GLY A 124 -4.47 -9.15 -0.32
N LEU A 125 -4.40 -10.33 -0.92
CA LEU A 125 -5.30 -10.72 -2.01
C LEU A 125 -6.76 -10.78 -1.57
N GLY A 126 -7.02 -11.29 -0.37
CA GLY A 126 -8.35 -11.34 0.22
C GLY A 126 -8.99 -9.96 0.33
N HIS A 127 -8.26 -8.99 0.90
CA HIS A 127 -8.74 -7.61 1.03
C HIS A 127 -8.97 -6.94 -0.32
N LEU A 128 -8.08 -7.11 -1.30
CA LEU A 128 -8.28 -6.58 -2.65
C LEU A 128 -9.52 -7.18 -3.31
N LYS A 129 -9.71 -8.51 -3.18
CA LYS A 129 -10.90 -9.19 -3.70
C LYS A 129 -12.18 -8.64 -3.06
N THR A 130 -12.19 -8.47 -1.73
CA THR A 130 -13.33 -7.94 -0.99
C THR A 130 -13.63 -6.50 -1.39
N ALA A 131 -12.61 -5.63 -1.46
CA ALA A 131 -12.79 -4.23 -1.86
C ALA A 131 -13.35 -4.10 -3.28
N ILE A 132 -12.87 -4.91 -4.23
CA ILE A 132 -13.41 -4.94 -5.60
C ILE A 132 -14.89 -5.38 -5.58
N HIS A 133 -15.20 -6.47 -4.91
CA HIS A 133 -16.57 -7.00 -4.83
C HIS A 133 -17.55 -5.99 -4.21
N VAL A 134 -17.16 -5.37 -3.10
CA VAL A 134 -17.98 -4.34 -2.44
C VAL A 134 -18.18 -3.14 -3.37
N LEU A 135 -17.11 -2.67 -4.02
CA LEU A 135 -17.18 -1.51 -4.92
C LEU A 135 -18.06 -1.80 -6.14
N GLU A 136 -18.08 -3.02 -6.67
CA GLU A 136 -18.94 -3.40 -7.80
C GLU A 136 -20.43 -3.18 -7.49
N GLY A 137 -20.85 -3.50 -6.26
CA GLY A 137 -22.23 -3.37 -5.81
C GLY A 137 -22.56 -2.03 -5.12
N HIS A 138 -21.55 -1.17 -4.84
CA HIS A 138 -21.77 0.05 -4.08
C HIS A 138 -22.31 1.19 -4.94
N GLU A 139 -23.35 1.88 -4.44
CA GLU A 139 -23.91 3.07 -5.06
C GLU A 139 -23.54 4.30 -4.21
N PHE A 140 -22.75 5.21 -4.79
CA PHE A 140 -22.30 6.44 -4.14
C PHE A 140 -23.36 7.55 -4.14
N GLU A 141 -24.39 7.41 -4.91
CA GLU A 141 -25.52 8.35 -4.95
C GLU A 141 -26.82 7.58 -5.01
N TYR A 142 -27.73 7.86 -4.09
CA TYR A 142 -29.03 7.19 -4.02
C TYR A 142 -30.11 8.10 -3.42
N ASN A 143 -31.37 7.83 -3.79
CA ASN A 143 -32.51 8.54 -3.24
C ASN A 143 -32.87 8.01 -1.85
N HIS A 144 -33.14 8.91 -0.93
CA HIS A 144 -33.65 8.61 0.40
C HIS A 144 -34.91 9.50 0.69
N GLY A 145 -36.07 9.01 0.33
CA GLY A 145 -37.29 9.83 0.33
C GLY A 145 -37.18 10.99 -0.68
N ASP A 146 -37.32 12.22 -0.20
CA ASP A 146 -37.23 13.44 -1.01
C ASP A 146 -35.77 13.98 -1.12
N TYR A 147 -34.79 13.27 -0.59
CA TYR A 147 -33.40 13.69 -0.60
C TYR A 147 -32.55 12.80 -1.50
N ILE A 148 -31.46 13.36 -2.00
CA ILE A 148 -30.36 12.61 -2.63
C ILE A 148 -29.21 12.55 -1.63
N ILE A 149 -28.77 11.33 -1.30
CA ILE A 149 -27.55 11.12 -0.53
C ILE A 149 -26.41 10.87 -1.51
N ARG A 150 -25.31 11.60 -1.33
CA ARG A 150 -24.09 11.42 -2.10
C ARG A 150 -22.93 11.20 -1.15
N GLU A 151 -22.22 10.08 -1.34
CA GLU A 151 -21.02 9.73 -0.61
C GLU A 151 -19.81 10.18 -1.40
N GLU A 152 -19.00 11.04 -0.82
CA GLU A 152 -17.83 11.64 -1.47
C GLU A 152 -16.51 11.25 -0.78
N PRO A 153 -15.39 11.18 -1.53
CA PRO A 153 -14.08 10.94 -0.93
C PRO A 153 -13.71 12.01 0.09
N ILE A 154 -13.25 11.56 1.26
CA ILE A 154 -12.94 12.50 2.35
C ILE A 154 -11.61 13.27 2.19
N GLY A 155 -10.71 12.81 1.31
CA GLY A 155 -9.42 13.48 1.09
C GLY A 155 -8.21 12.53 1.11
N VAL A 156 -7.15 12.97 1.76
CA VAL A 156 -5.93 12.19 1.98
C VAL A 156 -6.08 11.36 3.26
N CYS A 157 -5.87 10.06 3.16
CA CYS A 157 -5.89 9.14 4.30
C CYS A 157 -4.46 8.81 4.75
N GLY A 158 -4.14 9.07 6.02
CA GLY A 158 -2.92 8.57 6.66
C GLY A 158 -3.13 7.12 7.12
N LEU A 159 -2.29 6.21 6.63
CA LEU A 159 -2.39 4.79 6.95
C LEU A 159 -1.34 4.41 8.00
N ILE A 160 -1.76 4.28 9.25
CA ILE A 160 -0.88 3.86 10.35
C ILE A 160 -1.05 2.35 10.54
N THR A 161 0.05 1.61 10.38
CA THR A 161 0.04 0.15 10.37
C THR A 161 0.91 -0.43 11.48
N PRO A 162 0.42 -1.43 12.25
CA PRO A 162 1.26 -2.21 13.15
C PRO A 162 2.10 -3.23 12.37
N TRP A 163 3.12 -3.74 13.03
CA TRP A 163 4.14 -4.61 12.44
C TRP A 163 3.76 -6.10 12.33
N ASN A 164 2.78 -6.55 13.10
CA ASN A 164 2.53 -7.99 13.30
C ASN A 164 1.87 -8.74 12.14
N TRP A 165 1.17 -8.04 11.25
CA TRP A 165 0.55 -8.54 10.02
C TRP A 165 0.70 -7.49 8.91
N PRO A 166 1.92 -7.20 8.44
CA PRO A 166 2.22 -5.99 7.64
C PRO A 166 1.33 -5.86 6.40
N ILE A 167 1.25 -6.89 5.58
CA ILE A 167 0.45 -6.85 4.35
C ILE A 167 -1.05 -6.76 4.62
N ASN A 168 -1.54 -7.47 5.62
CA ASN A 168 -2.94 -7.35 6.06
C ASN A 168 -3.26 -5.90 6.42
N GLN A 169 -2.42 -5.27 7.23
CA GLN A 169 -2.64 -3.93 7.74
C GLN A 169 -2.58 -2.86 6.64
N ILE A 170 -1.66 -3.02 5.69
CA ILE A 170 -1.54 -2.11 4.54
C ILE A 170 -2.77 -2.22 3.65
N VAL A 171 -3.08 -3.43 3.16
CA VAL A 171 -4.11 -3.61 2.12
C VAL A 171 -5.52 -3.42 2.66
N SER A 172 -5.79 -3.80 3.94
CA SER A 172 -7.09 -3.57 4.58
C SER A 172 -7.47 -2.09 4.72
N LYS A 173 -6.48 -1.18 4.68
CA LYS A 173 -6.70 0.27 4.75
C LYS A 173 -6.61 0.91 3.36
N MET A 174 -5.61 0.52 2.57
CA MET A 174 -5.37 1.08 1.24
C MET A 174 -6.51 0.78 0.26
N ALA A 175 -6.96 -0.48 0.21
CA ALA A 175 -7.95 -0.90 -0.77
C ALA A 175 -9.30 -0.19 -0.61
N PRO A 176 -9.91 -0.07 0.60
CA PRO A 176 -11.14 0.70 0.78
C PRO A 176 -10.93 2.22 0.57
N ALA A 177 -9.76 2.78 0.92
CA ALA A 177 -9.47 4.18 0.65
C ALA A 177 -9.48 4.48 -0.86
N PHE A 178 -8.85 3.63 -1.67
CA PHE A 178 -8.90 3.78 -3.13
C PHE A 178 -10.28 3.50 -3.71
N ALA A 179 -11.02 2.52 -3.18
CA ALA A 179 -12.40 2.27 -3.56
C ALA A 179 -13.29 3.50 -3.34
N ALA A 180 -13.09 4.21 -2.23
CA ALA A 180 -13.79 5.46 -1.92
C ALA A 180 -13.31 6.68 -2.74
N GLY A 181 -12.20 6.57 -3.51
CA GLY A 181 -11.63 7.67 -4.29
C GLY A 181 -10.67 8.58 -3.51
N CYS A 182 -10.22 8.15 -2.35
CA CYS A 182 -9.22 8.85 -1.55
C CYS A 182 -7.80 8.62 -2.07
N THR A 183 -6.90 9.52 -1.73
CA THR A 183 -5.44 9.30 -1.82
C THR A 183 -4.88 8.89 -0.47
N VAL A 184 -3.69 8.31 -0.45
CA VAL A 184 -3.13 7.73 0.78
C VAL A 184 -1.68 8.16 1.00
N VAL A 185 -1.30 8.24 2.27
CA VAL A 185 0.09 8.28 2.74
C VAL A 185 0.23 7.13 3.74
N LEU A 186 1.16 6.21 3.47
CA LEU A 186 1.45 5.04 4.28
C LEU A 186 2.76 5.27 5.04
#